data_8cc5793771f456e231b1428d0a03f97c
#
_entry.id   8cc5793771f456e231b1428d0a03f97c
#
_cell.length_a   1.000
_cell.length_b   1.000
_cell.length_c   1.000
_cell.angle_alpha   90.00
_cell.angle_beta   90.00
_cell.angle_gamma   90.00
#
_symmetry.space_group_name_H-M   'P 1'
#
loop_
_entity.id
_entity.type
_entity.pdbx_description
1 polymer ?
#
loop_
_entity_poly.entity_id
_entity_poly.type
_entity_poly.pdbx_seq_one_letter_code
_entity_poly.pdbx_strand_id
1 'polypeptide(L)'
;PAAPTAAPVPVQEAVPVEVVSAPAPEDAASGGLKMTKVDILCKMERFDALKRAMFDIGITGMTAVNVMGCGEQRGKTEGYFRGAKVEATMLPSIQVSIVVCKVPVRLVVETAKKVLYTGHIGDGKIFVYDVENVIKVRTGEEGYDALQDAE
;
A
#
# COMPACT_ATOMS: atom_id res chain seq x y z
N PRO A 1 -2.57 -46.86 32.24
CA PRO A 1 -3.65 -45.90 32.03
C PRO A 1 -3.49 -45.26 30.65
N ALA A 2 -4.46 -45.55 29.76
CA ALA A 2 -4.49 -45.02 28.42
C ALA A 2 -4.96 -43.55 28.45
N ALA A 3 -4.27 -42.68 27.70
CA ALA A 3 -4.67 -41.30 27.51
C ALA A 3 -5.99 -41.23 26.74
N PRO A 4 -6.89 -40.29 27.06
CA PRO A 4 -8.13 -40.14 26.31
C PRO A 4 -7.88 -39.61 24.90
N THR A 5 -8.30 -40.37 23.91
CA THR A 5 -8.32 -39.97 22.51
C THR A 5 -9.32 -38.85 22.33
N ALA A 6 -8.85 -37.66 21.98
CA ALA A 6 -9.72 -36.55 21.66
C ALA A 6 -10.54 -36.87 20.40
N ALA A 7 -11.85 -36.69 20.51
CA ALA A 7 -12.79 -36.86 19.38
C ALA A 7 -12.50 -35.80 18.28
N PRO A 8 -12.65 -36.15 16.99
CA PRO A 8 -12.42 -35.20 15.92
C PRO A 8 -13.47 -34.08 15.99
N VAL A 9 -12.99 -32.84 15.93
CA VAL A 9 -13.84 -31.66 15.87
C VAL A 9 -14.55 -31.68 14.50
N PRO A 10 -15.92 -31.52 14.44
CA PRO A 10 -16.62 -31.48 13.17
C PRO A 10 -16.14 -30.28 12.35
N VAL A 11 -15.69 -30.56 11.14
CA VAL A 11 -15.40 -29.54 10.14
C VAL A 11 -16.75 -28.90 9.78
N GLN A 12 -16.92 -27.62 10.14
CA GLN A 12 -18.07 -26.85 9.68
C GLN A 12 -17.95 -26.70 8.17
N GLU A 13 -18.93 -27.20 7.47
CA GLU A 13 -19.10 -26.98 6.04
C GLU A 13 -19.16 -25.47 5.79
N ALA A 14 -18.29 -24.97 4.90
CA ALA A 14 -18.26 -23.58 4.52
C ALA A 14 -19.59 -23.23 3.84
N VAL A 15 -20.37 -22.36 4.47
CA VAL A 15 -21.56 -21.79 3.85
C VAL A 15 -21.11 -20.98 2.64
N PRO A 16 -21.63 -21.22 1.42
CA PRO A 16 -21.28 -20.40 0.28
C PRO A 16 -21.67 -18.95 0.55
N VAL A 17 -20.65 -18.08 0.63
CA VAL A 17 -20.88 -16.64 0.69
C VAL A 17 -21.39 -16.22 -0.68
N GLU A 18 -22.67 -15.89 -0.76
CA GLU A 18 -23.20 -15.25 -1.95
C GLU A 18 -22.49 -13.91 -2.12
N VAL A 19 -21.66 -13.80 -3.16
CA VAL A 19 -21.01 -12.55 -3.50
C VAL A 19 -22.12 -11.66 -4.06
N VAL A 20 -22.72 -10.86 -3.17
CA VAL A 20 -23.55 -9.74 -3.59
C VAL A 20 -22.60 -8.76 -4.29
N SER A 21 -22.65 -8.78 -5.63
CA SER A 21 -21.99 -7.75 -6.43
C SER A 21 -22.58 -6.41 -5.98
N ALA A 22 -21.79 -5.63 -5.25
CA ALA A 22 -22.16 -4.26 -4.99
C ALA A 22 -22.40 -3.57 -6.33
N PRO A 23 -23.49 -2.82 -6.51
CA PRO A 23 -23.67 -2.03 -7.71
C PRO A 23 -22.42 -1.17 -7.88
N ALA A 24 -21.88 -1.18 -9.09
CA ALA A 24 -20.80 -0.25 -9.45
C ALA A 24 -21.26 1.14 -9.00
N PRO A 25 -20.39 1.93 -8.34
CA PRO A 25 -20.76 3.28 -8.00
C PRO A 25 -21.21 3.97 -9.29
N GLU A 26 -22.48 4.32 -9.34
CA GLU A 26 -23.00 5.18 -10.39
C GLU A 26 -22.12 6.43 -10.32
N ASP A 27 -21.46 6.76 -11.43
CA ASP A 27 -20.68 7.97 -11.59
C ASP A 27 -21.59 9.13 -11.15
N ALA A 28 -21.41 9.57 -9.91
CA ALA A 28 -21.97 10.82 -9.47
C ALA A 28 -21.28 11.87 -10.33
N ALA A 29 -21.98 12.31 -11.34
CA ALA A 29 -21.58 13.39 -12.21
C ALA A 29 -21.54 14.71 -11.43
N SER A 30 -20.60 14.81 -10.50
CA SER A 30 -20.03 16.07 -10.08
C SER A 30 -18.82 16.27 -11.00
N GLY A 31 -18.80 17.33 -11.80
CA GLY A 31 -17.74 17.64 -12.78
C GLY A 31 -16.37 17.86 -12.14
N GLY A 32 -15.97 17.02 -11.21
CA GLY A 32 -14.72 16.99 -10.50
C GLY A 32 -13.73 16.04 -11.16
N LEU A 33 -12.46 16.44 -11.21
CA LEU A 33 -11.35 15.59 -11.62
C LEU A 33 -11.27 14.37 -10.68
N LYS A 34 -11.09 13.18 -11.24
CA LYS A 34 -10.92 11.95 -10.49
C LYS A 34 -9.70 12.07 -9.60
N MET A 35 -9.86 11.75 -8.31
CA MET A 35 -8.79 11.69 -7.35
C MET A 35 -8.43 10.23 -7.06
N THR A 36 -7.14 9.97 -6.99
CA THR A 36 -6.62 8.61 -6.77
C THR A 36 -5.51 8.64 -5.72
N LYS A 37 -5.61 7.75 -4.75
CA LYS A 37 -4.54 7.50 -3.79
C LYS A 37 -3.66 6.36 -4.27
N VAL A 38 -2.37 6.57 -4.21
CA VAL A 38 -1.36 5.56 -4.53
C VAL A 38 -0.52 5.31 -3.29
N ASP A 39 -0.58 4.10 -2.75
CA ASP A 39 0.28 3.66 -1.66
C ASP A 39 1.40 2.78 -2.24
N ILE A 40 2.64 3.18 -1.99
CA ILE A 40 3.83 2.50 -2.46
C ILE A 40 4.57 1.93 -1.26
N LEU A 41 4.62 0.61 -1.19
CA LEU A 41 5.37 -0.10 -0.16
C LEU A 41 6.75 -0.47 -0.71
N CYS A 42 7.81 0.02 -0.10
CA CYS A 42 9.17 -0.22 -0.59
C CYS A 42 10.18 -0.36 0.56
N LYS A 43 11.39 -0.77 0.21
CA LYS A 43 12.52 -0.81 1.14
C LYS A 43 12.94 0.61 1.51
N MET A 44 13.35 0.81 2.77
CA MET A 44 13.77 2.12 3.28
C MET A 44 14.91 2.74 2.47
N GLU A 45 15.87 1.94 2.04
CA GLU A 45 17.02 2.38 1.25
C GLU A 45 16.65 2.92 -0.15
N ARG A 46 15.45 2.61 -0.64
CA ARG A 46 14.93 3.10 -1.93
C ARG A 46 14.08 4.37 -1.80
N PHE A 47 13.76 4.76 -0.58
CA PHE A 47 12.84 5.88 -0.35
C PHE A 47 13.35 7.21 -0.93
N ASP A 48 14.62 7.54 -0.74
CA ASP A 48 15.16 8.81 -1.24
C ASP A 48 15.15 8.89 -2.76
N ALA A 49 15.44 7.80 -3.44
CA ALA A 49 15.35 7.72 -4.89
C ALA A 49 13.91 7.85 -5.38
N LEU A 50 12.97 7.16 -4.71
CA LEU A 50 11.54 7.26 -5.00
C LEU A 50 11.03 8.69 -4.80
N LYS A 51 11.36 9.32 -3.69
CA LYS A 51 10.96 10.69 -3.36
C LYS A 51 11.39 11.68 -4.44
N ARG A 52 12.66 11.63 -4.86
CA ARG A 52 13.16 12.50 -5.94
C ARG A 52 12.43 12.27 -7.24
N ALA A 53 12.24 11.02 -7.63
CA ALA A 53 11.54 10.69 -8.87
C ALA A 53 10.08 11.16 -8.86
N MET A 54 9.40 11.11 -7.71
CA MET A 54 8.04 11.62 -7.56
C MET A 54 7.98 13.14 -7.69
N PHE A 55 8.90 13.88 -7.08
CA PHE A 55 8.98 15.33 -7.27
C PHE A 55 9.28 15.73 -8.72
N ASP A 56 10.14 14.98 -9.40
CA ASP A 56 10.50 15.23 -10.80
C ASP A 56 9.29 15.11 -11.77
N ILE A 57 8.30 14.30 -11.43
CA ILE A 57 7.05 14.16 -12.22
C ILE A 57 5.93 15.09 -11.76
N GLY A 58 6.19 16.01 -10.81
CA GLY A 58 5.25 17.01 -10.36
C GLY A 58 4.40 16.64 -9.15
N ILE A 59 4.77 15.64 -8.40
CA ILE A 59 4.16 15.35 -7.10
C ILE A 59 4.66 16.39 -6.10
N THR A 60 3.74 17.12 -5.46
CA THR A 60 4.05 18.20 -4.52
C THR A 60 4.03 17.75 -3.07
N GLY A 61 3.27 16.71 -2.75
CA GLY A 61 3.13 16.21 -1.38
C GLY A 61 3.05 14.70 -1.32
N MET A 62 3.68 14.14 -0.29
CA MET A 62 3.59 12.72 0.03
C MET A 62 3.70 12.51 1.53
N THR A 63 3.06 11.47 2.02
CA THR A 63 3.18 11.03 3.41
C THR A 63 3.95 9.72 3.46
N ALA A 64 4.92 9.63 4.34
CA ALA A 64 5.71 8.41 4.51
C ALA A 64 5.59 7.88 5.94
N VAL A 65 5.39 6.57 6.08
CA VAL A 65 5.24 5.88 7.36
C VAL A 65 6.14 4.65 7.37
N ASN A 66 6.86 4.46 8.47
CA ASN A 66 7.59 3.22 8.69
C ASN A 66 6.61 2.10 9.06
N VAL A 67 6.72 0.99 8.36
CA VAL A 67 5.85 -0.17 8.54
C VAL A 67 6.69 -1.44 8.70
N MET A 68 6.11 -2.43 9.37
CA MET A 68 6.71 -3.76 9.47
C MET A 68 5.92 -4.71 8.59
N GLY A 69 6.59 -5.29 7.59
CA GLY A 69 6.00 -6.28 6.70
C GLY A 69 6.16 -7.68 7.27
N CYS A 70 5.07 -8.45 7.29
CA CYS A 70 5.07 -9.88 7.56
C CYS A 70 4.56 -10.60 6.33
N GLY A 71 5.34 -11.50 5.78
CA GLY A 71 4.97 -12.26 4.60
C GLY A 71 5.70 -13.58 4.53
N GLU A 72 5.18 -14.50 3.72
CA GLU A 72 5.81 -15.78 3.45
C GLU A 72 7.04 -15.57 2.54
N GLN A 73 8.07 -14.97 3.07
CA GLN A 73 9.36 -14.88 2.38
C GLN A 73 10.12 -16.19 2.58
N ARG A 74 10.01 -17.10 1.64
CA ARG A 74 10.89 -18.25 1.52
C ARG A 74 12.27 -17.83 1.01
N GLY A 75 13.00 -17.06 1.77
CA GLY A 75 14.32 -16.60 1.32
C GLY A 75 15.07 -15.90 2.42
N LYS A 76 15.89 -16.68 3.13
CA LYS A 76 17.20 -16.35 3.67
C LYS A 76 17.43 -14.90 4.13
N THR A 77 16.83 -14.51 5.23
CA THR A 77 17.53 -13.68 6.19
C THR A 77 17.83 -14.54 7.42
N GLU A 78 18.76 -15.45 7.23
CA GLU A 78 19.37 -16.17 8.35
C GLU A 78 20.27 -15.19 9.09
N GLY A 79 19.70 -14.51 10.06
CA GLY A 79 20.48 -13.76 11.04
C GLY A 79 20.86 -14.72 12.17
N TYR A 80 22.16 -14.87 12.44
CA TYR A 80 22.63 -15.56 13.65
C TYR A 80 22.73 -14.52 14.77
N PHE A 81 21.93 -14.67 15.81
CA PHE A 81 22.11 -13.92 17.04
C PHE A 81 22.57 -14.91 18.14
N ARG A 82 23.80 -14.72 18.65
CA ARG A 82 24.45 -15.58 19.67
C ARG A 82 24.45 -17.08 19.32
N GLY A 83 24.64 -17.42 18.03
CA GLY A 83 24.69 -18.82 17.58
C GLY A 83 23.33 -19.49 17.42
N ALA A 84 22.22 -18.79 17.63
CA ALA A 84 20.87 -19.28 17.37
C ALA A 84 20.34 -18.72 16.05
N LYS A 85 19.69 -19.59 15.26
CA LYS A 85 19.03 -19.21 14.01
C LYS A 85 17.77 -18.40 14.36
N VAL A 86 17.76 -17.11 14.01
CA VAL A 86 16.59 -16.24 14.19
C VAL A 86 15.90 -16.07 12.84
N GLU A 87 14.70 -16.61 12.72
CA GLU A 87 13.83 -16.28 11.59
C GLU A 87 13.27 -14.87 11.80
N ALA A 88 13.71 -13.91 10.97
CA ALA A 88 13.10 -12.59 10.94
C ALA A 88 11.74 -12.71 10.25
N THR A 89 10.67 -12.79 11.05
CA THR A 89 9.29 -12.89 10.56
C THR A 89 8.73 -11.53 10.11
N MET A 90 9.38 -10.42 10.50
CA MET A 90 8.96 -9.07 10.18
C MET A 90 10.15 -8.26 9.61
N LEU A 91 9.92 -7.63 8.47
CA LEU A 91 10.92 -6.79 7.79
C LEU A 91 10.48 -5.32 7.80
N PRO A 92 11.40 -4.39 8.15
CA PRO A 92 11.11 -2.98 8.09
C PRO A 92 10.95 -2.53 6.64
N SER A 93 9.93 -1.73 6.40
CA SER A 93 9.62 -1.14 5.10
C SER A 93 9.09 0.27 5.29
N ILE A 94 8.97 1.03 4.23
CA ILE A 94 8.31 2.32 4.24
C ILE A 94 7.10 2.29 3.32
N GLN A 95 6.00 2.83 3.79
CA GLN A 95 4.80 3.07 2.99
C GLN A 95 4.73 4.55 2.64
N VAL A 96 4.71 4.85 1.36
CA VAL A 96 4.56 6.20 0.83
C VAL A 96 3.16 6.35 0.25
N SER A 97 2.41 7.32 0.74
CA SER A 97 1.04 7.62 0.29
C SER A 97 1.03 8.93 -0.48
N ILE A 98 0.44 8.91 -1.66
CA ILE A 98 0.33 10.05 -2.56
C ILE A 98 -1.13 10.13 -3.02
N VAL A 99 -1.72 11.32 -3.02
CA VAL A 99 -3.03 11.56 -3.65
C VAL A 99 -2.80 12.43 -4.88
N VAL A 100 -3.27 11.97 -6.03
CA VAL A 100 -3.12 12.65 -7.31
C VAL A 100 -4.46 12.94 -7.96
N CYS A 101 -4.51 14.01 -8.70
CA CYS A 101 -5.65 14.45 -9.49
C CYS A 101 -5.25 14.79 -10.92
N LYS A 102 -4.31 15.71 -11.11
CA LYS A 102 -3.82 16.12 -12.43
C LYS A 102 -2.67 15.27 -12.96
N VAL A 103 -1.76 14.83 -12.07
CA VAL A 103 -0.68 13.93 -12.48
C VAL A 103 -1.29 12.57 -12.79
N PRO A 104 -1.06 12.00 -13.98
CA PRO A 104 -1.65 10.72 -14.34
C PRO A 104 -1.16 9.60 -13.40
N VAL A 105 -2.10 8.82 -12.88
CA VAL A 105 -1.79 7.68 -11.99
C VAL A 105 -0.81 6.72 -12.65
N ARG A 106 -0.97 6.47 -13.95
CA ARG A 106 -0.07 5.60 -14.70
C ARG A 106 1.38 6.10 -14.68
N LEU A 107 1.59 7.41 -14.78
CA LEU A 107 2.93 8.00 -14.70
C LEU A 107 3.54 7.77 -13.32
N VAL A 108 2.78 7.95 -12.25
CA VAL A 108 3.22 7.67 -10.87
C VAL A 108 3.63 6.21 -10.72
N VAL A 109 2.79 5.29 -11.16
CA VAL A 109 3.02 3.85 -11.06
C VAL A 109 4.24 3.41 -11.86
N GLU A 110 4.37 3.85 -13.13
CA GLU A 110 5.52 3.48 -13.97
C GLU A 110 6.83 4.08 -13.44
N THR A 111 6.80 5.30 -12.94
CA THR A 111 7.97 5.93 -12.31
C THR A 111 8.40 5.18 -11.06
N ALA A 112 7.46 4.82 -10.19
CA ALA A 112 7.75 4.03 -9.00
C ALA A 112 8.32 2.66 -9.35
N LYS A 113 7.73 1.95 -10.31
CA LYS A 113 8.22 0.66 -10.78
C LYS A 113 9.65 0.76 -11.29
N LYS A 114 9.94 1.76 -12.11
CA LYS A 114 11.28 1.97 -12.67
C LYS A 114 12.35 2.18 -11.59
N VAL A 115 12.02 2.94 -10.55
CA VAL A 115 12.95 3.24 -9.45
C VAL A 115 13.14 2.04 -8.52
N LEU A 116 12.05 1.30 -8.24
CA LEU A 116 12.04 0.26 -7.22
C LEU A 116 12.45 -1.12 -7.74
N TYR A 117 12.34 -1.35 -9.05
CA TYR A 117 12.59 -2.65 -9.65
C TYR A 117 14.05 -3.10 -9.50
N THR A 118 14.25 -4.27 -8.93
CA THR A 118 15.51 -5.01 -8.88
C THR A 118 15.39 -6.40 -9.49
N GLY A 119 14.18 -6.89 -9.69
CA GLY A 119 13.89 -8.25 -10.14
C GLY A 119 13.93 -9.29 -9.02
N HIS A 120 14.10 -8.86 -7.78
CA HIS A 120 14.16 -9.74 -6.61
C HIS A 120 12.89 -9.62 -5.75
N ILE A 121 12.60 -10.66 -4.97
CA ILE A 121 11.53 -10.62 -3.97
C ILE A 121 11.83 -9.50 -2.97
N GLY A 122 10.79 -8.70 -2.67
CA GLY A 122 10.90 -7.58 -1.74
C GLY A 122 11.04 -6.21 -2.41
N ASP A 123 10.89 -6.11 -3.73
CA ASP A 123 10.85 -4.82 -4.44
C ASP A 123 9.68 -3.95 -4.00
N GLY A 124 8.65 -4.55 -3.42
CA GLY A 124 7.50 -3.87 -2.87
C GLY A 124 6.22 -4.09 -3.67
N LYS A 125 5.22 -3.30 -3.31
CA LYS A 125 3.89 -3.33 -3.95
C LYS A 125 3.35 -1.92 -4.08
N ILE A 126 2.51 -1.71 -5.06
CA ILE A 126 1.81 -0.45 -5.29
C ILE A 126 0.31 -0.74 -5.23
N PHE A 127 -0.39 -0.02 -4.37
CA PHE A 127 -1.83 -0.11 -4.21
C PHE A 127 -2.47 1.17 -4.73
N VAL A 128 -3.53 1.03 -5.49
CA VAL A 128 -4.23 2.16 -6.12
C VAL A 128 -5.68 2.16 -5.63
N TYR A 129 -6.12 3.29 -5.08
CA TYR A 129 -7.45 3.46 -4.50
C TYR A 129 -8.16 4.65 -5.11
N ASP A 130 -9.46 4.52 -5.32
CA ASP A 130 -10.30 5.68 -5.57
C ASP A 130 -10.47 6.50 -4.28
N VAL A 131 -10.35 7.82 -4.39
CA VAL A 131 -10.57 8.76 -3.30
C VAL A 131 -11.89 9.48 -3.55
N GLU A 132 -12.83 9.30 -2.64
CA GLU A 132 -14.14 9.92 -2.76
C GLU A 132 -14.07 11.43 -2.62
N ASN A 133 -13.34 11.92 -1.62
CA ASN A 133 -13.16 13.34 -1.37
C ASN A 133 -11.87 13.62 -0.59
N VAL A 134 -11.40 14.85 -0.68
CA VAL A 134 -10.29 15.40 0.12
C VAL A 134 -10.77 16.73 0.69
N ILE A 135 -10.54 16.95 1.98
CA ILE A 135 -10.91 18.19 2.66
C ILE A 135 -9.67 18.79 3.30
N LYS A 136 -9.38 20.05 2.98
CA LYS A 136 -8.30 20.81 3.61
C LYS A 136 -8.79 21.35 4.96
N VAL A 137 -8.18 20.89 6.05
CA VAL A 137 -8.60 21.24 7.41
C VAL A 137 -8.57 22.74 7.66
N ARG A 138 -7.54 23.45 7.18
CA ARG A 138 -7.35 24.87 7.42
C ARG A 138 -8.42 25.75 6.78
N THR A 139 -8.84 25.42 5.54
CA THR A 139 -9.72 26.28 4.74
C THR A 139 -11.12 25.72 4.51
N GLY A 140 -11.30 24.40 4.72
CA GLY A 140 -12.52 23.70 4.36
C GLY A 140 -12.70 23.45 2.87
N GLU A 141 -11.72 23.78 2.04
CA GLU A 141 -11.73 23.46 0.60
C GLU A 141 -11.81 21.96 0.38
N GLU A 142 -12.52 21.57 -0.67
CA GLU A 142 -12.77 20.17 -1.00
C GLU A 142 -12.28 19.83 -2.41
N GLY A 143 -12.07 18.54 -2.65
CA GLY A 143 -11.72 18.03 -3.96
C GLY A 143 -10.34 18.48 -4.44
N TYR A 144 -10.27 18.87 -5.71
CA TYR A 144 -9.02 19.29 -6.32
C TYR A 144 -8.37 20.48 -5.61
N ASP A 145 -9.16 21.46 -5.18
CA ASP A 145 -8.65 22.67 -4.52
C ASP A 145 -8.02 22.36 -3.16
N ALA A 146 -8.52 21.32 -2.48
CA ALA A 146 -7.93 20.83 -1.23
C ALA A 146 -6.52 20.25 -1.41
N LEU A 147 -6.18 19.78 -2.61
CA LEU A 147 -4.85 19.24 -2.94
C LEU A 147 -3.85 20.32 -3.36
N GLN A 148 -4.29 21.55 -3.54
CA GLN A 148 -3.42 22.67 -3.92
C GLN A 148 -2.90 23.34 -2.66
N ASP A 149 -1.56 23.41 -2.51
CA ASP A 149 -0.91 24.26 -1.54
C ASP A 149 -0.71 25.66 -2.19
N ALA A 150 -1.77 26.42 -2.26
CA ALA A 150 -1.66 27.84 -2.56
C ALA A 150 -1.27 28.56 -1.26
N GLU A 151 -0.12 29.25 -1.30
CA GLU A 151 0.24 30.23 -0.28
C GLU A 151 -0.74 31.43 -0.26
#